data_f524f5cd90bd9edeeefccdd1b9de39bc
#
_entry.id   f524f5cd90bd9edeeefccdd1b9de39bc
#
_cell.length_a   1.000
_cell.length_b   1.000
_cell.length_c   1.000
_cell.angle_alpha   90.00
_cell.angle_beta   90.00
_cell.angle_gamma   90.00
#
_symmetry.space_group_name_H-M   'P 1'
#
loop_
_entity.id
_entity.type
_entity.pdbx_description
1 polymer ?
#
loop_
_entity_poly.entity_id
_entity_poly.type
_entity_poly.pdbx_seq_one_letter_code
_entity_poly.pdbx_strand_id
1 'polypeptide(L)'
;MKIKAIIPAAGFGTRFLPTTKAIPKELLPIVDKPAIQYIVEEGINSGIKDFVVITSKNKTAIEDHFDKYLELDILTKAQNKEYLLQDISKVIEKANFLYVRQQEQLGLGHAISVAKSAFSGDEHMAVFLPDDIFTGEVPAMAQLIKIAIQEKCNVVAVQEVPKEEASRYGIIDVRRQFSPNLFQVRDLVEKPAPNLAPSNLAIVGRYVLSPNIFNSLQETQAGANGEIQLTDAIQHLLFSGEKVFACKVQGQRFDAGTILGWLKTNIEFALKHSKYSQEILNLLLNLDKDMLVMQG
;
A
#
# COMPACT_ATOMS: atom_id res chain seq x y z
N MET A 1 4.60 2.74 -21.54
CA MET A 1 3.39 2.56 -20.74
C MET A 1 3.20 3.81 -19.89
N LYS A 2 2.05 4.48 -19.97
CA LYS A 2 1.71 5.59 -19.06
C LYS A 2 1.11 4.99 -17.79
N ILE A 3 1.55 5.43 -16.64
CA ILE A 3 1.12 4.91 -15.34
C ILE A 3 0.80 6.05 -14.40
N LYS A 4 -0.35 5.96 -13.71
CA LYS A 4 -0.70 6.79 -12.55
C LYS A 4 -0.84 5.93 -11.31
N ALA A 5 -0.48 6.47 -10.17
CA ALA A 5 -0.73 5.81 -8.89
C ALA A 5 -2.19 5.98 -8.45
N ILE A 6 -2.74 4.95 -7.79
CA ILE A 6 -3.96 5.04 -7.00
C ILE A 6 -3.61 4.66 -5.55
N ILE A 7 -3.98 5.52 -4.61
CA ILE A 7 -3.83 5.26 -3.17
C ILE A 7 -5.23 5.27 -2.53
N PRO A 8 -5.81 4.10 -2.23
CA PRO A 8 -7.10 3.99 -1.55
C PRO A 8 -6.96 4.37 -0.07
N ALA A 9 -7.33 5.57 0.30
CA ALA A 9 -7.21 6.13 1.65
C ALA A 9 -8.57 6.51 2.27
N ALA A 10 -9.70 6.01 1.73
CA ALA A 10 -11.05 6.40 2.17
C ALA A 10 -11.55 5.61 3.39
N GLY A 11 -10.93 4.49 3.78
CA GLY A 11 -11.40 3.60 4.84
C GLY A 11 -11.46 4.24 6.23
N PHE A 12 -12.38 3.80 7.10
CA PHE A 12 -12.60 4.38 8.44
C PHE A 12 -11.47 4.14 9.45
N GLY A 13 -10.59 3.18 9.20
CA GLY A 13 -9.49 2.87 10.13
C GLY A 13 -9.96 2.30 11.48
N THR A 14 -11.06 1.55 11.50
CA THR A 14 -11.73 1.08 12.74
C THR A 14 -10.84 0.28 13.68
N ARG A 15 -9.80 -0.38 13.15
CA ARG A 15 -8.81 -1.14 13.95
C ARG A 15 -7.97 -0.24 14.86
N PHE A 16 -7.90 1.06 14.60
CA PHE A 16 -7.14 2.06 15.36
C PHE A 16 -8.02 3.01 16.18
N LEU A 17 -9.31 2.72 16.34
CA LEU A 17 -10.14 3.47 17.24
C LEU A 17 -9.65 3.36 18.69
N PRO A 18 -9.69 4.45 19.49
CA PRO A 18 -10.35 5.73 19.21
C PRO A 18 -9.52 6.75 18.42
N THR A 19 -8.23 6.53 18.18
CA THR A 19 -7.31 7.48 17.52
C THR A 19 -7.84 7.93 16.15
N THR A 20 -8.30 6.99 15.34
CA THR A 20 -8.78 7.25 13.99
C THR A 20 -10.17 7.89 13.91
N LYS A 21 -10.78 8.21 15.05
CA LYS A 21 -11.96 9.09 15.10
C LYS A 21 -11.63 10.50 14.55
N ALA A 22 -10.41 10.98 14.78
CA ALA A 22 -9.99 12.33 14.40
C ALA A 22 -8.83 12.34 13.39
N ILE A 23 -7.96 11.34 13.42
CA ILE A 23 -6.74 11.27 12.59
C ILE A 23 -6.89 10.15 11.57
N PRO A 24 -6.74 10.41 10.26
CA PRO A 24 -6.65 9.35 9.25
C PRO A 24 -5.57 8.31 9.61
N LYS A 25 -5.89 7.01 9.50
CA LYS A 25 -4.90 5.95 9.79
C LYS A 25 -3.64 6.08 8.92
N GLU A 26 -3.79 6.62 7.73
CA GLU A 26 -2.74 6.85 6.75
C GLU A 26 -1.73 7.92 7.21
N LEU A 27 -2.13 8.77 8.17
CA LEU A 27 -1.28 9.79 8.79
C LEU A 27 -0.67 9.34 10.13
N LEU A 28 -0.92 8.13 10.58
CA LEU A 28 -0.22 7.60 11.75
C LEU A 28 1.29 7.56 11.45
N PRO A 29 2.13 8.11 12.36
CA PRO A 29 3.56 8.20 12.11
C PRO A 29 4.22 6.83 12.18
N ILE A 30 5.15 6.60 11.27
CA ILE A 30 6.16 5.56 11.38
C ILE A 30 7.48 6.27 11.69
N VAL A 31 7.85 6.28 12.96
CA VAL A 31 8.91 7.10 13.57
C VAL A 31 8.59 8.60 13.45
N ASP A 32 9.10 9.28 12.44
CA ASP A 32 8.98 10.73 12.24
C ASP A 32 8.26 11.13 10.94
N LYS A 33 7.70 10.15 10.22
CA LYS A 33 7.07 10.35 8.90
C LYS A 33 5.72 9.64 8.84
N PRO A 34 4.65 10.26 8.30
CA PRO A 34 3.36 9.58 8.10
C PRO A 34 3.46 8.35 7.18
N ALA A 35 2.71 7.30 7.48
CA ALA A 35 2.72 6.07 6.70
C ALA A 35 2.48 6.31 5.20
N ILE A 36 1.53 7.18 4.83
CA ILE A 36 1.23 7.48 3.42
C ILE A 36 2.40 8.15 2.68
N GLN A 37 3.29 8.86 3.37
CA GLN A 37 4.45 9.49 2.73
C GLN A 37 5.45 8.44 2.22
N TYR A 38 5.67 7.34 2.96
CA TYR A 38 6.48 6.21 2.47
C TYR A 38 5.94 5.63 1.17
N ILE A 39 4.60 5.56 1.05
CA ILE A 39 3.90 5.04 -0.13
C ILE A 39 4.13 5.96 -1.34
N VAL A 40 3.99 7.27 -1.15
CA VAL A 40 4.22 8.25 -2.22
C VAL A 40 5.69 8.27 -2.63
N GLU A 41 6.62 8.23 -1.67
CA GLU A 41 8.05 8.15 -1.93
C GLU A 41 8.43 6.89 -2.74
N GLU A 42 7.83 5.73 -2.42
CA GLU A 42 8.00 4.50 -3.22
C GLU A 42 7.52 4.71 -4.66
N GLY A 43 6.35 5.34 -4.84
CA GLY A 43 5.82 5.64 -6.16
C GLY A 43 6.74 6.57 -6.97
N ILE A 44 7.24 7.65 -6.38
CA ILE A 44 8.21 8.58 -6.99
C ILE A 44 9.49 7.82 -7.39
N ASN A 45 10.03 7.00 -6.48
CA ASN A 45 11.22 6.20 -6.71
C ASN A 45 11.00 5.08 -7.75
N SER A 46 9.74 4.76 -8.05
CA SER A 46 9.32 3.85 -9.14
C SER A 46 9.07 4.58 -10.46
N GLY A 47 9.31 5.90 -10.53
CA GLY A 47 9.16 6.71 -11.74
C GLY A 47 7.74 7.27 -11.95
N ILE A 48 6.85 7.17 -10.97
CA ILE A 48 5.48 7.71 -11.03
C ILE A 48 5.47 9.16 -10.56
N LYS A 49 4.74 10.02 -11.28
CA LYS A 49 4.58 11.44 -10.94
C LYS A 49 3.15 11.82 -10.56
N ASP A 50 2.17 11.13 -11.11
CA ASP A 50 0.75 11.45 -10.95
C ASP A 50 0.10 10.47 -9.96
N PHE A 51 -0.45 11.01 -8.88
CA PHE A 51 -1.06 10.27 -7.78
C PHE A 51 -2.54 10.63 -7.64
N VAL A 52 -3.39 9.63 -7.72
CA VAL A 52 -4.83 9.73 -7.43
C VAL A 52 -5.09 9.16 -6.04
N VAL A 53 -5.37 10.03 -5.09
CA VAL A 53 -5.65 9.63 -3.71
C VAL A 53 -7.15 9.55 -3.50
N ILE A 54 -7.64 8.38 -3.13
CA ILE A 54 -9.06 8.18 -2.87
C ILE A 54 -9.32 8.49 -1.39
N THR A 55 -9.95 9.63 -1.14
CA THR A 55 -10.26 10.13 0.20
C THR A 55 -11.73 9.96 0.56
N SER A 56 -12.09 10.32 1.79
CA SER A 56 -13.48 10.38 2.26
C SER A 56 -13.71 11.61 3.11
N LYS A 57 -14.94 11.80 3.61
CA LYS A 57 -15.24 12.86 4.57
C LYS A 57 -14.29 12.81 5.78
N ASN A 58 -13.83 13.97 6.26
CA ASN A 58 -12.92 14.12 7.41
C ASN A 58 -11.48 13.61 7.19
N LYS A 59 -11.00 13.54 5.95
CA LYS A 59 -9.61 13.16 5.61
C LYS A 59 -8.83 14.27 4.90
N THR A 60 -9.24 15.53 5.03
CA THR A 60 -8.54 16.69 4.46
C THR A 60 -7.10 16.82 4.93
N ALA A 61 -6.79 16.34 6.15
CA ALA A 61 -5.42 16.31 6.65
C ALA A 61 -4.44 15.53 5.76
N ILE A 62 -4.92 14.59 4.92
CA ILE A 62 -4.08 13.91 3.92
C ILE A 62 -3.74 14.89 2.79
N GLU A 63 -4.69 15.71 2.38
CA GLU A 63 -4.51 16.76 1.36
C GLU A 63 -3.53 17.81 1.89
N ASP A 64 -3.79 18.31 3.10
CA ASP A 64 -2.95 19.32 3.78
C ASP A 64 -1.48 18.85 3.93
N HIS A 65 -1.25 17.54 4.15
CA HIS A 65 0.10 16.99 4.30
C HIS A 65 0.95 17.11 3.02
N PHE A 66 0.31 17.01 1.84
CA PHE A 66 0.98 17.10 0.55
C PHE A 66 0.86 18.48 -0.11
N ASP A 67 0.20 19.43 0.53
CA ASP A 67 0.12 20.81 0.07
C ASP A 67 1.29 21.66 0.59
N LYS A 68 1.60 22.75 -0.12
CA LYS A 68 2.56 23.73 0.35
C LYS A 68 1.97 24.53 1.50
N TYR A 69 2.75 24.67 2.58
CA TYR A 69 2.37 25.47 3.74
C TYR A 69 3.37 26.63 3.91
N LEU A 70 3.13 27.72 3.21
CA LEU A 70 4.07 28.85 3.09
C LEU A 70 4.44 29.46 4.45
N GLU A 71 3.49 29.59 5.38
CA GLU A 71 3.74 30.14 6.71
C GLU A 71 4.69 29.26 7.52
N LEU A 72 4.56 27.94 7.40
CA LEU A 72 5.44 26.97 8.05
C LEU A 72 6.86 27.00 7.43
N ASP A 73 6.95 27.15 6.12
CA ASP A 73 8.22 27.31 5.41
C ASP A 73 8.97 28.57 5.89
N ILE A 74 8.27 29.70 6.03
CA ILE A 74 8.83 30.96 6.53
C ILE A 74 9.30 30.79 7.99
N LEU A 75 8.48 30.17 8.83
CA LEU A 75 8.79 29.96 10.24
C LEU A 75 10.02 29.07 10.43
N THR A 76 10.07 27.92 9.73
CA THR A 76 11.19 26.98 9.83
C THR A 76 12.49 27.61 9.32
N LYS A 77 12.42 28.40 8.25
CA LYS A 77 13.55 29.17 7.73
C LYS A 77 14.07 30.19 8.74
N ALA A 78 13.17 30.94 9.37
CA ALA A 78 13.54 31.92 10.41
C ALA A 78 14.22 31.27 11.64
N GLN A 79 13.95 29.99 11.88
CA GLN A 79 14.53 29.20 12.98
C GLN A 79 15.73 28.34 12.57
N ASN A 80 16.17 28.37 11.32
CA ASN A 80 17.20 27.48 10.73
C ASN A 80 16.85 25.99 10.89
N LYS A 81 15.57 25.64 10.67
CA LYS A 81 14.99 24.29 10.82
C LYS A 81 14.36 23.74 9.54
N GLU A 82 14.70 24.27 8.37
CA GLU A 82 14.16 23.85 7.07
C GLU A 82 14.39 22.34 6.80
N TYR A 83 15.43 21.78 7.41
CA TYR A 83 15.74 20.36 7.29
C TYR A 83 14.59 19.45 7.78
N LEU A 84 13.72 19.95 8.68
CA LEU A 84 12.55 19.21 9.16
C LEU A 84 11.50 18.99 8.07
N LEU A 85 11.42 19.87 7.07
CA LEU A 85 10.47 19.79 5.97
C LEU A 85 11.09 19.29 4.67
N GLN A 86 12.41 19.03 4.65
CA GLN A 86 13.15 18.76 3.42
C GLN A 86 12.61 17.56 2.64
N ASP A 87 12.22 16.48 3.33
CA ASP A 87 11.75 15.27 2.67
C ASP A 87 10.35 15.46 2.09
N ILE A 88 9.43 16.07 2.83
CA ILE A 88 8.08 16.34 2.31
C ILE A 88 8.13 17.38 1.18
N SER A 89 8.98 18.39 1.25
CA SER A 89 9.16 19.38 0.17
C SER A 89 9.60 18.70 -1.13
N LYS A 90 10.53 17.73 -1.08
CA LYS A 90 10.95 16.95 -2.25
C LYS A 90 9.80 16.12 -2.84
N VAL A 91 8.90 15.61 -2.01
CA VAL A 91 7.71 14.88 -2.45
C VAL A 91 6.77 15.81 -3.20
N ILE A 92 6.45 16.97 -2.59
CA ILE A 92 5.55 17.98 -3.17
C ILE A 92 6.08 18.50 -4.53
N GLU A 93 7.41 18.66 -4.67
CA GLU A 93 8.03 19.10 -5.91
C GLU A 93 7.99 18.06 -7.04
N LYS A 94 7.99 16.77 -6.70
CA LYS A 94 8.12 15.65 -7.66
C LYS A 94 6.81 14.98 -8.03
N ALA A 95 5.76 15.20 -7.26
CA ALA A 95 4.47 14.53 -7.42
C ALA A 95 3.34 15.52 -7.70
N ASN A 96 2.40 15.09 -8.54
CA ASN A 96 1.13 15.76 -8.77
C ASN A 96 0.03 14.95 -8.07
N PHE A 97 -0.83 15.63 -7.31
CA PHE A 97 -1.90 14.97 -6.56
C PHE A 97 -3.28 15.35 -7.11
N LEU A 98 -4.13 14.35 -7.27
CA LEU A 98 -5.55 14.48 -7.53
C LEU A 98 -6.31 13.73 -6.45
N TYR A 99 -7.24 14.40 -5.80
CA TYR A 99 -8.04 13.83 -4.72
C TYR A 99 -9.44 13.51 -5.23
N VAL A 100 -9.88 12.26 -5.06
CA VAL A 100 -11.20 11.79 -5.45
C VAL A 100 -11.92 11.25 -4.23
N ARG A 101 -13.17 11.65 -4.03
CA ARG A 101 -13.95 11.23 -2.87
C ARG A 101 -14.71 9.93 -3.12
N GLN A 102 -14.46 8.94 -2.30
CA GLN A 102 -15.34 7.79 -2.12
C GLN A 102 -16.43 8.16 -1.11
N GLN A 103 -17.67 8.27 -1.58
CA GLN A 103 -18.80 8.68 -0.72
C GLN A 103 -19.29 7.54 0.17
N GLU A 104 -19.25 6.29 -0.34
CA GLU A 104 -19.67 5.09 0.36
C GLU A 104 -18.51 4.08 0.37
N GLN A 105 -18.22 3.47 1.54
CA GLN A 105 -17.14 2.50 1.69
C GLN A 105 -17.61 1.09 1.29
N LEU A 106 -17.74 0.87 0.01
CA LEU A 106 -18.17 -0.40 -0.59
C LEU A 106 -17.01 -1.33 -1.01
N GLY A 107 -15.87 -1.23 -0.31
CA GLY A 107 -14.70 -2.07 -0.53
C GLY A 107 -13.61 -1.45 -1.42
N LEU A 108 -12.50 -2.22 -1.59
CA LEU A 108 -11.31 -1.78 -2.32
C LEU A 108 -11.60 -1.60 -3.82
N GLY A 109 -12.33 -2.53 -4.43
CA GLY A 109 -12.71 -2.42 -5.84
C GLY A 109 -13.54 -1.16 -6.10
N HIS A 110 -14.49 -0.83 -5.23
CA HIS A 110 -15.26 0.41 -5.32
C HIS A 110 -14.36 1.65 -5.18
N ALA A 111 -13.41 1.65 -4.24
CA ALA A 111 -12.46 2.76 -4.10
C ALA A 111 -11.68 3.01 -5.41
N ILE A 112 -11.27 1.95 -6.12
CA ILE A 112 -10.59 2.07 -7.40
C ILE A 112 -11.57 2.53 -8.49
N SER A 113 -12.80 2.03 -8.52
CA SER A 113 -13.79 2.37 -9.55
C SER A 113 -14.14 3.87 -9.58
N VAL A 114 -14.19 4.54 -8.41
CA VAL A 114 -14.47 5.99 -8.34
C VAL A 114 -13.33 6.84 -8.93
N ALA A 115 -12.13 6.29 -9.06
CA ALA A 115 -11.01 6.96 -9.71
C ALA A 115 -11.10 6.98 -11.24
N LYS A 116 -12.07 6.30 -11.87
CA LYS A 116 -12.17 6.15 -13.34
C LYS A 116 -12.05 7.48 -14.08
N SER A 117 -12.70 8.53 -13.59
CA SER A 117 -12.69 9.87 -14.20
C SER A 117 -11.32 10.55 -14.18
N ALA A 118 -10.39 10.10 -13.35
CA ALA A 118 -9.03 10.62 -13.26
C ALA A 118 -8.05 9.96 -14.26
N PHE A 119 -8.53 8.97 -15.02
CA PHE A 119 -7.74 8.22 -15.98
C PHE A 119 -8.21 8.47 -17.41
N SER A 120 -7.28 8.69 -18.32
CA SER A 120 -7.50 8.64 -19.76
C SER A 120 -7.29 7.21 -20.26
N GLY A 121 -8.03 6.80 -21.29
CA GLY A 121 -8.28 5.42 -21.71
C GLY A 121 -7.11 4.45 -21.90
N ASP A 122 -5.87 4.94 -21.99
CA ASP A 122 -4.66 4.12 -22.19
C ASP A 122 -3.72 4.06 -20.96
N GLU A 123 -4.12 4.69 -19.85
CA GLU A 123 -3.29 4.77 -18.65
C GLU A 123 -3.47 3.55 -17.74
N HIS A 124 -2.36 2.89 -17.45
CA HIS A 124 -2.30 1.82 -16.45
C HIS A 124 -2.31 2.42 -15.04
N MET A 125 -2.77 1.66 -14.10
CA MET A 125 -2.79 2.06 -12.71
C MET A 125 -1.82 1.26 -11.86
N ALA A 126 -1.05 1.95 -11.04
CA ALA A 126 -0.26 1.39 -9.97
C ALA A 126 -1.02 1.57 -8.66
N VAL A 127 -1.59 0.50 -8.11
CA VAL A 127 -2.36 0.56 -6.86
C VAL A 127 -1.43 0.32 -5.68
N PHE A 128 -1.50 1.21 -4.69
CA PHE A 128 -0.74 1.15 -3.45
C PHE A 128 -1.68 1.10 -2.25
N LEU A 129 -1.70 0.00 -1.51
CA LEU A 129 -2.39 -0.01 -0.22
C LEU A 129 -1.56 0.74 0.82
N PRO A 130 -2.12 1.78 1.48
CA PRO A 130 -1.34 2.70 2.31
C PRO A 130 -0.87 2.12 3.65
N ASP A 131 -1.35 0.94 4.03
CA ASP A 131 -0.94 0.22 5.23
C ASP A 131 0.12 -0.88 4.98
N ASP A 132 0.50 -1.12 3.72
CA ASP A 132 1.59 -2.01 3.34
C ASP A 132 2.84 -1.21 2.95
N ILE A 133 3.84 -1.16 3.82
CA ILE A 133 5.11 -0.46 3.56
C ILE A 133 6.15 -1.49 3.13
N PHE A 134 6.85 -1.19 2.04
CA PHE A 134 7.93 -2.03 1.53
C PHE A 134 9.27 -1.33 1.63
N THR A 135 10.31 -2.06 2.02
CA THR A 135 11.70 -1.58 2.01
C THR A 135 12.58 -2.56 1.24
N GLY A 136 13.58 -2.04 0.53
CA GLY A 136 14.49 -2.82 -0.29
C GLY A 136 15.32 -1.93 -1.20
N GLU A 137 16.35 -2.49 -1.86
CA GLU A 137 17.19 -1.75 -2.81
C GLU A 137 16.40 -1.27 -4.02
N VAL A 138 15.46 -2.09 -4.50
CA VAL A 138 14.56 -1.75 -5.61
C VAL A 138 13.15 -1.61 -5.05
N PRO A 139 12.45 -0.47 -5.27
CA PRO A 139 11.07 -0.29 -4.83
C PRO A 139 10.17 -1.43 -5.29
N ALA A 140 9.23 -1.87 -4.45
CA ALA A 140 8.32 -2.96 -4.78
C ALA A 140 7.54 -2.67 -6.06
N MET A 141 6.99 -1.47 -6.19
CA MET A 141 6.24 -1.07 -7.39
C MET A 141 7.11 -1.05 -8.64
N ALA A 142 8.39 -0.64 -8.56
CA ALA A 142 9.30 -0.65 -9.70
C ALA A 142 9.53 -2.08 -10.24
N GLN A 143 9.59 -3.09 -9.35
CA GLN A 143 9.69 -4.50 -9.74
C GLN A 143 8.45 -4.94 -10.54
N LEU A 144 7.25 -4.57 -10.08
CA LEU A 144 6.00 -4.88 -10.77
C LEU A 144 5.91 -4.18 -12.14
N ILE A 145 6.23 -2.88 -12.19
CA ILE A 145 6.20 -2.08 -13.43
C ILE A 145 7.12 -2.70 -14.49
N LYS A 146 8.31 -3.12 -14.09
CA LYS A 146 9.26 -3.78 -14.99
C LYS A 146 8.65 -5.03 -15.64
N ILE A 147 8.00 -5.89 -14.85
CA ILE A 147 7.33 -7.10 -15.34
C ILE A 147 6.16 -6.72 -16.25
N ALA A 148 5.32 -5.77 -15.84
CA ALA A 148 4.16 -5.35 -16.61
C ALA A 148 4.54 -4.83 -18.00
N ILE A 149 5.66 -4.09 -18.11
CA ILE A 149 6.18 -3.59 -19.39
C ILE A 149 6.72 -4.75 -20.24
N GLN A 150 7.51 -5.65 -19.66
CA GLN A 150 8.17 -6.74 -20.38
C GLN A 150 7.16 -7.77 -20.90
N GLU A 151 6.20 -8.16 -20.07
CA GLU A 151 5.24 -9.22 -20.36
C GLU A 151 3.92 -8.71 -20.95
N LYS A 152 3.72 -7.37 -20.99
CA LYS A 152 2.47 -6.70 -21.39
C LYS A 152 1.26 -7.32 -20.67
N CYS A 153 1.27 -7.26 -19.35
CA CYS A 153 0.33 -7.96 -18.48
C CYS A 153 -0.04 -7.15 -17.24
N ASN A 154 -1.07 -7.59 -16.54
CA ASN A 154 -1.35 -7.16 -15.17
C ASN A 154 -0.39 -7.86 -14.21
N VAL A 155 0.01 -7.19 -13.13
CA VAL A 155 0.93 -7.75 -12.14
C VAL A 155 0.41 -7.46 -10.74
N VAL A 156 0.41 -8.48 -9.89
CA VAL A 156 0.11 -8.36 -8.46
C VAL A 156 1.34 -8.73 -7.63
N ALA A 157 1.60 -8.00 -6.55
CA ALA A 157 2.61 -8.41 -5.58
C ALA A 157 2.09 -9.55 -4.74
N VAL A 158 2.94 -10.55 -4.47
CA VAL A 158 2.62 -11.66 -3.58
C VAL A 158 3.70 -11.90 -2.54
N GLN A 159 3.30 -12.50 -1.44
CA GLN A 159 4.16 -12.98 -0.36
C GLN A 159 3.70 -14.37 0.07
N GLU A 160 4.63 -15.22 0.46
CA GLU A 160 4.29 -16.48 1.13
C GLU A 160 3.78 -16.21 2.54
N VAL A 161 2.66 -16.80 2.87
CA VAL A 161 2.05 -16.71 4.21
C VAL A 161 1.80 -18.11 4.77
N PRO A 162 1.74 -18.27 6.10
CA PRO A 162 1.24 -19.49 6.70
C PRO A 162 -0.17 -19.81 6.18
N LYS A 163 -0.45 -21.09 5.95
CA LYS A 163 -1.73 -21.52 5.36
C LYS A 163 -2.93 -21.07 6.18
N GLU A 164 -2.77 -20.99 7.49
CA GLU A 164 -3.78 -20.54 8.45
C GLU A 164 -4.18 -19.08 8.25
N GLU A 165 -3.30 -18.28 7.66
CA GLU A 165 -3.55 -16.86 7.40
C GLU A 165 -4.21 -16.59 6.03
N ALA A 166 -4.40 -17.62 5.19
CA ALA A 166 -4.97 -17.48 3.85
C ALA A 166 -6.33 -16.75 3.84
N SER A 167 -7.14 -16.94 4.90
CA SER A 167 -8.44 -16.28 5.06
C SER A 167 -8.39 -14.76 5.23
N ARG A 168 -7.19 -14.17 5.30
CA ARG A 168 -7.00 -12.71 5.42
C ARG A 168 -6.71 -12.03 4.08
N TYR A 169 -6.38 -12.80 3.03
CA TYR A 169 -5.83 -12.30 1.77
C TYR A 169 -6.55 -12.90 0.55
N GLY A 170 -6.44 -12.22 -0.58
CA GLY A 170 -6.60 -12.87 -1.87
C GLY A 170 -5.43 -13.84 -2.11
N ILE A 171 -5.73 -15.06 -2.50
CA ILE A 171 -4.72 -16.12 -2.75
C ILE A 171 -4.70 -16.44 -4.24
N ILE A 172 -3.51 -16.50 -4.83
CA ILE A 172 -3.37 -16.87 -6.25
C ILE A 172 -3.34 -18.38 -6.43
N ASP A 173 -3.91 -18.83 -7.55
CA ASP A 173 -3.68 -20.15 -8.12
C ASP A 173 -2.65 -20.05 -9.25
N VAL A 174 -1.58 -20.84 -9.17
CA VAL A 174 -0.45 -20.74 -10.08
C VAL A 174 -0.66 -21.62 -11.30
N ARG A 175 -0.65 -21.02 -12.50
CA ARG A 175 -0.63 -21.73 -13.77
C ARG A 175 0.78 -22.26 -14.10
N ARG A 176 1.79 -21.40 -13.95
CA ARG A 176 3.19 -21.71 -14.26
C ARG A 176 4.12 -20.79 -13.47
N GLN A 177 5.20 -21.35 -12.97
CA GLN A 177 6.31 -20.60 -12.38
C GLN A 177 7.41 -20.40 -13.44
N PHE A 178 7.84 -19.14 -13.63
CA PHE A 178 8.90 -18.76 -14.57
C PHE A 178 10.25 -18.58 -13.87
N SER A 179 10.22 -18.15 -12.63
CA SER A 179 11.40 -18.00 -11.76
C SER A 179 10.97 -18.16 -10.29
N PRO A 180 11.89 -18.18 -9.32
CA PRO A 180 11.55 -18.23 -7.91
C PRO A 180 10.61 -17.09 -7.44
N ASN A 181 10.59 -15.97 -8.20
CA ASN A 181 9.84 -14.78 -7.83
C ASN A 181 8.77 -14.37 -8.87
N LEU A 182 8.54 -15.16 -9.94
CA LEU A 182 7.61 -14.80 -11.01
C LEU A 182 6.70 -15.98 -11.37
N PHE A 183 5.40 -15.76 -11.24
CA PHE A 183 4.37 -16.76 -11.47
C PHE A 183 3.32 -16.21 -12.44
N GLN A 184 2.87 -17.04 -13.37
CA GLN A 184 1.64 -16.77 -14.14
C GLN A 184 0.46 -17.26 -13.33
N VAL A 185 -0.54 -16.41 -13.18
CA VAL A 185 -1.76 -16.70 -12.43
C VAL A 185 -2.74 -17.47 -13.32
N ARG A 186 -3.37 -18.49 -12.77
CA ARG A 186 -4.48 -19.24 -13.37
C ARG A 186 -5.81 -18.73 -12.85
N ASP A 187 -5.88 -18.45 -11.54
CA ASP A 187 -7.07 -18.01 -10.84
C ASP A 187 -6.69 -17.24 -9.54
N LEU A 188 -7.66 -16.53 -8.97
CA LEU A 188 -7.54 -15.82 -7.71
C LEU A 188 -8.78 -16.13 -6.86
N VAL A 189 -8.57 -16.31 -5.56
CA VAL A 189 -9.67 -16.56 -4.60
C VAL A 189 -9.55 -15.59 -3.43
N GLU A 190 -10.57 -14.76 -3.21
CA GLU A 190 -10.61 -13.82 -2.11
C GLU A 190 -10.90 -14.54 -0.80
N LYS A 191 -10.01 -14.40 0.18
CA LYS A 191 -10.15 -14.89 1.56
C LYS A 191 -10.66 -16.34 1.66
N PRO A 192 -10.01 -17.31 0.99
CA PRO A 192 -10.44 -18.69 1.05
C PRO A 192 -10.30 -19.26 2.46
N ALA A 193 -11.12 -20.25 2.80
CA ALA A 193 -10.86 -21.05 3.99
C ALA A 193 -9.46 -21.70 3.88
N PRO A 194 -8.69 -21.84 4.97
CA PRO A 194 -7.31 -22.35 4.91
C PRO A 194 -7.14 -23.68 4.17
N ASN A 195 -8.11 -24.58 4.31
CA ASN A 195 -8.12 -25.89 3.64
C ASN A 195 -8.49 -25.82 2.13
N LEU A 196 -9.06 -24.69 1.68
CA LEU A 196 -9.47 -24.46 0.29
C LEU A 196 -8.51 -23.51 -0.45
N ALA A 197 -7.50 -22.96 0.24
CA ALA A 197 -6.53 -22.05 -0.37
C ALA A 197 -5.73 -22.80 -1.45
N PRO A 198 -5.71 -22.30 -2.72
CA PRO A 198 -5.04 -22.99 -3.83
C PRO A 198 -3.52 -22.97 -3.72
N SER A 199 -2.96 -22.05 -2.94
CA SER A 199 -1.52 -21.93 -2.65
C SER A 199 -1.31 -21.21 -1.32
N ASN A 200 -0.05 -20.92 -0.97
CA ASN A 200 0.33 -20.03 0.13
C ASN A 200 0.79 -18.64 -0.35
N LEU A 201 0.55 -18.31 -1.62
CA LEU A 201 0.95 -17.03 -2.20
C LEU A 201 -0.19 -16.01 -2.06
N ALA A 202 -0.08 -15.16 -1.05
CA ALA A 202 -1.04 -14.12 -0.72
C ALA A 202 -0.75 -12.83 -1.48
N ILE A 203 -1.79 -12.21 -2.03
CA ILE A 203 -1.70 -10.90 -2.68
C ILE A 203 -1.50 -9.84 -1.61
N VAL A 204 -0.50 -8.97 -1.82
CA VAL A 204 -0.14 -7.90 -0.90
C VAL A 204 -0.05 -6.56 -1.61
N GLY A 205 -0.51 -5.56 -1.01
CA GLY A 205 -0.62 -4.12 -1.22
C GLY A 205 -0.07 -3.43 -2.46
N ARG A 206 0.38 -4.14 -3.52
CA ARG A 206 0.87 -3.53 -4.77
C ARG A 206 0.33 -4.25 -5.99
N TYR A 207 -0.18 -3.45 -6.96
CA TYR A 207 -0.75 -3.95 -8.21
C TYR A 207 -0.38 -3.03 -9.36
N VAL A 208 -0.12 -3.57 -10.53
CA VAL A 208 -0.08 -2.84 -11.81
C VAL A 208 -1.17 -3.42 -12.70
N LEU A 209 -2.16 -2.62 -13.04
CA LEU A 209 -3.37 -3.09 -13.72
C LEU A 209 -3.61 -2.30 -15.01
N SER A 210 -4.16 -2.98 -16.02
CA SER A 210 -4.58 -2.38 -17.27
C SER A 210 -5.82 -1.49 -17.08
N PRO A 211 -6.11 -0.57 -18.01
CA PRO A 211 -7.33 0.25 -17.96
C PRO A 211 -8.63 -0.58 -17.96
N ASN A 212 -8.59 -1.79 -18.49
CA ASN A 212 -9.75 -2.68 -18.55
C ASN A 212 -10.27 -3.11 -17.18
N ILE A 213 -9.48 -2.93 -16.11
CA ILE A 213 -9.95 -3.18 -14.74
C ILE A 213 -11.19 -2.36 -14.39
N PHE A 214 -11.35 -1.15 -14.96
CA PHE A 214 -12.55 -0.36 -14.70
C PHE A 214 -13.82 -1.00 -15.28
N ASN A 215 -13.72 -1.71 -16.40
CA ASN A 215 -14.85 -2.46 -16.96
C ASN A 215 -15.13 -3.70 -16.10
N SER A 216 -14.08 -4.43 -15.70
CA SER A 216 -14.23 -5.58 -14.79
C SER A 216 -14.86 -5.17 -13.45
N LEU A 217 -14.46 -4.02 -12.89
CA LEU A 217 -15.06 -3.50 -11.65
C LEU A 217 -16.56 -3.16 -11.79
N GLN A 218 -17.01 -2.73 -12.98
CA GLN A 218 -18.42 -2.46 -13.23
C GLN A 218 -19.26 -3.76 -13.27
N GLU A 219 -18.66 -4.87 -13.70
CA GLU A 219 -19.29 -6.18 -13.78
C GLU A 219 -19.19 -6.97 -12.47
N THR A 220 -18.26 -6.59 -11.58
CA THR A 220 -18.04 -7.27 -10.31
C THR A 220 -19.20 -7.02 -9.35
N GLN A 221 -19.83 -8.10 -8.91
CA GLN A 221 -20.88 -8.03 -7.90
C GLN A 221 -20.29 -7.87 -6.50
N ALA A 222 -21.06 -7.25 -5.61
CA ALA A 222 -20.68 -7.18 -4.21
C ALA A 222 -20.62 -8.59 -3.58
N GLY A 223 -19.53 -8.89 -2.90
CA GLY A 223 -19.31 -10.15 -2.19
C GLY A 223 -20.14 -10.26 -0.90
N ALA A 224 -19.83 -11.27 -0.08
CA ALA A 224 -20.61 -11.63 1.10
C ALA A 224 -20.82 -10.50 2.13
N ASN A 225 -19.95 -9.49 2.18
CA ASN A 225 -20.04 -8.34 3.08
C ASN A 225 -20.58 -7.07 2.40
N GLY A 226 -21.13 -7.18 1.18
CA GLY A 226 -21.55 -6.02 0.39
C GLY A 226 -20.39 -5.22 -0.21
N GLU A 227 -19.15 -5.74 -0.17
CA GLU A 227 -17.95 -5.07 -0.69
C GLU A 227 -17.63 -5.56 -2.11
N ILE A 228 -17.26 -4.63 -2.99
CA ILE A 228 -16.68 -4.92 -4.30
C ILE A 228 -15.19 -5.20 -4.10
N GLN A 229 -14.80 -6.46 -4.30
CA GLN A 229 -13.42 -6.89 -4.11
C GLN A 229 -12.57 -6.68 -5.36
N LEU A 230 -11.35 -6.17 -5.19
CA LEU A 230 -10.41 -6.01 -6.30
C LEU A 230 -9.95 -7.36 -6.85
N THR A 231 -9.81 -8.37 -6.00
CA THR A 231 -9.44 -9.74 -6.38
C THR A 231 -10.42 -10.32 -7.39
N ASP A 232 -11.72 -10.15 -7.17
CA ASP A 232 -12.77 -10.63 -8.08
C ASP A 232 -12.73 -9.90 -9.43
N ALA A 233 -12.47 -8.58 -9.42
CA ALA A 233 -12.31 -7.81 -10.65
C ALA A 233 -11.06 -8.25 -11.45
N ILE A 234 -9.96 -8.59 -10.78
CA ILE A 234 -8.76 -9.15 -11.45
C ILE A 234 -9.05 -10.54 -12.02
N GLN A 235 -9.87 -11.34 -11.33
CA GLN A 235 -10.33 -12.62 -11.85
C GLN A 235 -11.15 -12.45 -13.15
N HIS A 236 -12.01 -11.42 -13.23
CA HIS A 236 -12.72 -11.09 -14.48
C HIS A 236 -11.75 -10.70 -15.60
N LEU A 237 -10.65 -9.98 -15.32
CA LEU A 237 -9.60 -9.72 -16.33
C LEU A 237 -9.00 -11.02 -16.88
N LEU A 238 -8.72 -12.00 -16.01
CA LEU A 238 -8.24 -13.32 -16.44
C LEU A 238 -9.24 -14.03 -17.36
N PHE A 239 -10.53 -14.04 -17.01
CA PHE A 239 -11.58 -14.69 -17.79
C PHE A 239 -11.83 -13.97 -19.12
N SER A 240 -11.58 -12.67 -19.21
CA SER A 240 -11.61 -11.90 -20.49
C SER A 240 -10.35 -12.10 -21.35
N GLY A 241 -9.40 -12.95 -20.91
CA GLY A 241 -8.21 -13.34 -21.66
C GLY A 241 -6.97 -12.49 -21.40
N GLU A 242 -7.01 -11.56 -20.45
CA GLU A 242 -5.82 -10.82 -20.06
C GLU A 242 -4.87 -11.67 -19.22
N LYS A 243 -3.57 -11.43 -19.40
CA LYS A 243 -2.55 -12.11 -18.58
C LYS A 243 -2.43 -11.41 -17.24
N VAL A 244 -2.38 -12.21 -16.17
CA VAL A 244 -2.01 -11.74 -14.83
C VAL A 244 -0.79 -12.51 -14.36
N PHE A 245 0.22 -11.77 -13.91
CA PHE A 245 1.41 -12.33 -13.28
C PHE A 245 1.44 -11.95 -11.80
N ALA A 246 2.03 -12.81 -11.00
CA ALA A 246 2.31 -12.54 -9.61
C ALA A 246 3.83 -12.41 -9.41
N CYS A 247 4.24 -11.35 -8.75
CA CYS A 247 5.62 -11.07 -8.40
C CYS A 247 5.81 -11.24 -6.89
N LYS A 248 6.64 -12.22 -6.47
CA LYS A 248 7.13 -12.27 -5.10
C LYS A 248 8.18 -11.18 -4.96
N VAL A 249 7.78 -10.07 -4.34
CA VAL A 249 8.59 -8.86 -4.24
C VAL A 249 9.84 -9.10 -3.42
N GLN A 250 10.97 -8.62 -3.92
CA GLN A 250 12.23 -8.60 -3.18
C GLN A 250 12.23 -7.40 -2.24
N GLY A 251 12.57 -7.62 -0.98
CA GLY A 251 12.51 -6.63 0.09
C GLY A 251 11.70 -7.12 1.28
N GLN A 252 11.57 -6.27 2.27
CA GLN A 252 10.80 -6.55 3.49
C GLN A 252 9.48 -5.78 3.45
N ARG A 253 8.36 -6.49 3.69
CA ARG A 253 7.03 -5.91 3.84
C ARG A 253 6.72 -5.70 5.32
N PHE A 254 6.10 -4.57 5.63
CA PHE A 254 5.60 -4.20 6.94
C PHE A 254 4.11 -3.90 6.84
N ASP A 255 3.29 -4.72 7.53
CA ASP A 255 1.84 -4.53 7.63
C ASP A 255 1.53 -3.58 8.79
N ALA A 256 1.35 -2.30 8.49
CA ALA A 256 0.96 -1.27 9.45
C ALA A 256 -0.57 -1.14 9.62
N GLY A 257 -1.36 -2.07 9.07
CA GLY A 257 -2.84 -2.03 9.09
C GLY A 257 -3.48 -2.49 10.40
N THR A 258 -2.70 -2.92 11.39
CA THR A 258 -3.14 -3.30 12.74
C THR A 258 -2.29 -2.61 13.79
N ILE A 259 -2.80 -2.46 15.03
CA ILE A 259 -2.04 -1.83 16.13
C ILE A 259 -0.71 -2.55 16.37
N LEU A 260 -0.73 -3.87 16.45
CA LEU A 260 0.50 -4.64 16.66
C LEU A 260 1.46 -4.54 15.49
N GLY A 261 0.94 -4.59 14.25
CA GLY A 261 1.74 -4.43 13.03
C GLY A 261 2.37 -3.04 12.96
N TRP A 262 1.60 -1.99 13.28
CA TRP A 262 2.10 -0.62 13.35
C TRP A 262 3.20 -0.46 14.42
N LEU A 263 3.03 -1.03 15.61
CA LEU A 263 4.06 -1.02 16.67
C LEU A 263 5.34 -1.73 16.21
N LYS A 264 5.23 -2.92 15.64
CA LYS A 264 6.38 -3.66 15.09
C LYS A 264 7.10 -2.86 14.00
N THR A 265 6.35 -2.25 13.09
CA THR A 265 6.89 -1.40 12.03
C THR A 265 7.67 -0.23 12.63
N ASN A 266 7.11 0.47 13.63
CA ASN A 266 7.80 1.57 14.31
C ASN A 266 9.12 1.13 14.96
N ILE A 267 9.14 0.01 15.66
CA ILE A 267 10.36 -0.51 16.29
C ILE A 267 11.43 -0.83 15.23
N GLU A 268 11.05 -1.55 14.19
CA GLU A 268 11.96 -1.92 13.10
C GLU A 268 12.54 -0.70 12.37
N PHE A 269 11.71 0.30 12.08
CA PHE A 269 12.15 1.54 11.45
C PHE A 269 13.01 2.38 12.39
N ALA A 270 12.66 2.47 13.68
CA ALA A 270 13.45 3.19 14.66
C ALA A 270 14.84 2.58 14.86
N LEU A 271 14.96 1.24 14.84
CA LEU A 271 16.24 0.52 14.90
C LEU A 271 17.13 0.79 13.67
N LYS A 272 16.55 1.15 12.53
CA LYS A 272 17.27 1.50 11.29
C LYS A 272 17.46 3.00 11.12
N HIS A 273 16.84 3.82 11.97
CA HIS A 273 16.84 5.27 11.86
C HIS A 273 18.18 5.87 12.32
N SER A 274 18.79 6.73 11.50
CA SER A 274 20.12 7.30 11.74
C SER A 274 20.26 8.04 13.08
N LYS A 275 19.16 8.64 13.56
CA LYS A 275 19.13 9.46 14.78
C LYS A 275 18.76 8.66 16.03
N TYR A 276 17.90 7.62 15.92
CA TYR A 276 17.26 6.99 17.08
C TYR A 276 17.74 5.55 17.33
N SER A 277 18.41 4.92 16.37
CA SER A 277 18.75 3.48 16.40
C SER A 277 19.47 3.05 17.67
N GLN A 278 20.48 3.82 18.13
CA GLN A 278 21.27 3.45 19.31
C GLN A 278 20.47 3.56 20.61
N GLU A 279 19.64 4.60 20.75
CA GLU A 279 18.81 4.79 21.93
C GLU A 279 17.74 3.71 22.04
N ILE A 280 17.08 3.38 20.91
CA ILE A 280 16.07 2.31 20.86
C ILE A 280 16.70 0.95 21.15
N LEU A 281 17.87 0.66 20.60
CA LEU A 281 18.58 -0.59 20.88
C LEU A 281 18.89 -0.72 22.39
N ASN A 282 19.42 0.35 23.00
CA ASN A 282 19.73 0.37 24.43
C ASN A 282 18.46 0.19 25.29
N LEU A 283 17.35 0.84 24.91
CA LEU A 283 16.07 0.68 25.59
C LEU A 283 15.61 -0.79 25.56
N LEU A 284 15.61 -1.42 24.39
CA LEU A 284 15.17 -2.81 24.24
C LEU A 284 16.04 -3.79 25.04
N LEU A 285 17.37 -3.60 25.05
CA LEU A 285 18.30 -4.43 25.82
C LEU A 285 18.12 -4.28 27.33
N ASN A 286 17.72 -3.10 27.80
CA ASN A 286 17.46 -2.89 29.24
C ASN A 286 16.12 -3.49 29.66
N LEU A 287 15.08 -3.37 28.83
CA LEU A 287 13.77 -3.99 29.09
C LEU A 287 13.88 -5.53 29.21
N ASP A 288 14.69 -6.17 28.37
CA ASP A 288 14.90 -7.61 28.42
C ASP A 288 15.56 -8.02 29.76
N LYS A 289 16.55 -7.27 30.26
CA LYS A 289 17.17 -7.50 31.57
C LYS A 289 16.19 -7.35 32.75
N ASP A 290 15.35 -6.29 32.70
CA ASP A 290 14.36 -6.05 33.76
C ASP A 290 13.27 -7.12 33.78
N MET A 291 12.84 -7.61 32.63
CA MET A 291 11.87 -8.71 32.50
C MET A 291 12.44 -10.04 33.07
N LEU A 292 13.72 -10.35 32.83
CA LEU A 292 14.38 -11.52 33.38
C LEU A 292 14.48 -11.46 34.92
N VAL A 293 14.69 -10.29 35.50
CA VAL A 293 14.72 -10.07 36.93
C VAL A 293 13.34 -10.24 37.59
N MET A 294 12.24 -9.90 36.88
CA MET A 294 10.87 -10.06 37.40
C MET A 294 10.34 -11.50 37.36
N GLN A 295 10.98 -12.40 36.63
CA GLN A 295 10.59 -13.83 36.51
C GLN A 295 11.39 -14.76 37.42
N GLY A 296 12.41 -14.28 38.13
CA GLY A 296 13.20 -15.00 39.15
C GLY A 296 12.82 -14.61 40.56
#